data_ff980717c33269f1a341bd1e484dbfa6
#
_entry.id   ff980717c33269f1a341bd1e484dbfa6
#
_cell.length_a   1.000
_cell.length_b   1.000
_cell.length_c   1.000
_cell.angle_alpha   90.00
_cell.angle_beta   90.00
_cell.angle_gamma   90.00
#
_symmetry.space_group_name_H-M   'P 1'
#
loop_
_entity.id
_entity.type
_entity.pdbx_description
1 polymer ?
#
loop_
_entity_poly.entity_id
_entity_poly.type
_entity_poly.pdbx_seq_one_letter_code
_entity_poly.pdbx_strand_id
1 'polypeptide(L)'
;GVFSGSGYYGNGVDAATVLRGHDEFLTRQAALAGSVAASDAKRLEQLKQLEDLFPGGASGLGAAVADMLNAFSDVTNAPTDLPSRAVVLSRADEMAARFRTSATSLVSLQQGIEYELRVMAGNINNLASRIAQTNAQISATNGSGHDPNQLLDQRDQLIRELNALVQTTSIPADDGSIGIFVGG
;
A
#
# COMPACT_ATOMS: atom_id res chain seq x y z
N GLY A 1 -8.43 -31.33 45.64
CA GLY A 1 -9.88 -31.32 45.92
C GLY A 1 -10.12 -31.07 47.38
N VAL A 2 -11.12 -30.28 47.75
CA VAL A 2 -11.51 -30.01 49.13
C VAL A 2 -12.69 -30.93 49.44
N PHE A 3 -12.62 -31.66 50.57
CA PHE A 3 -13.73 -32.50 51.08
C PHE A 3 -14.77 -31.62 51.76
N SER A 4 -15.99 -31.67 51.31
CA SER A 4 -17.14 -31.04 51.96
C SER A 4 -18.22 -32.09 52.10
N GLY A 5 -18.63 -32.41 53.32
CA GLY A 5 -19.56 -33.39 53.89
C GLY A 5 -20.43 -34.30 52.98
N SER A 6 -20.52 -34.10 51.71
CA SER A 6 -21.26 -34.90 50.71
C SER A 6 -20.46 -35.31 49.46
N GLY A 7 -19.16 -35.04 49.40
CA GLY A 7 -18.32 -35.44 48.25
C GLY A 7 -17.07 -34.60 48.07
N TYR A 8 -16.22 -35.04 47.14
CA TYR A 8 -15.06 -34.31 46.71
C TYR A 8 -15.46 -33.36 45.58
N TYR A 9 -15.24 -32.06 45.76
CA TYR A 9 -15.35 -31.08 44.70
C TYR A 9 -13.94 -30.76 44.14
N GLY A 10 -13.75 -30.86 42.86
CA GLY A 10 -12.52 -30.41 42.21
C GLY A 10 -12.42 -28.87 42.27
N ASN A 11 -11.24 -28.35 42.60
CA ASN A 11 -10.98 -26.89 42.64
C ASN A 11 -10.91 -26.25 41.25
N GLY A 12 -11.35 -26.95 40.21
CA GLY A 12 -11.15 -26.46 38.83
C GLY A 12 -9.73 -26.70 38.32
N VAL A 13 -9.45 -26.21 37.15
CA VAL A 13 -8.11 -26.15 36.54
C VAL A 13 -7.62 -24.71 36.68
N ASP A 14 -6.60 -24.49 37.50
CA ASP A 14 -5.87 -23.21 37.50
C ASP A 14 -4.91 -23.22 36.31
N ALA A 15 -5.15 -22.42 35.30
CA ALA A 15 -4.19 -22.17 34.22
C ALA A 15 -3.07 -21.27 34.78
N ALA A 16 -1.96 -21.89 35.19
CA ALA A 16 -0.83 -21.17 35.80
C ALA A 16 -0.06 -20.33 34.81
N THR A 17 -0.04 -20.71 33.50
CA THR A 17 0.68 -19.99 32.44
C THR A 17 0.05 -20.29 31.08
N VAL A 18 -0.12 -19.26 30.27
CA VAL A 18 -0.46 -19.39 28.84
C VAL A 18 0.81 -19.16 28.04
N LEU A 19 1.37 -20.24 27.47
CA LEU A 19 2.53 -20.16 26.59
C LEU A 19 2.07 -19.83 25.18
N ARG A 20 2.68 -18.80 24.58
CA ARG A 20 2.45 -18.40 23.19
C ARG A 20 3.24 -19.32 22.25
N GLY A 21 2.54 -20.05 21.36
CA GLY A 21 3.19 -20.75 20.24
C GLY A 21 3.52 -19.71 19.17
N HIS A 22 4.80 -19.36 19.00
CA HIS A 22 5.27 -18.43 17.99
C HIS A 22 6.32 -19.11 17.09
N ASP A 23 6.08 -19.14 15.79
CA ASP A 23 7.03 -19.61 14.79
C ASP A 23 7.59 -18.39 14.03
N GLU A 24 8.81 -18.03 14.36
CA GLU A 24 9.50 -16.88 13.75
C GLU A 24 9.73 -17.03 12.26
N PHE A 25 9.99 -18.26 11.79
CA PHE A 25 10.23 -18.51 10.36
C PHE A 25 8.95 -18.27 9.56
N LEU A 26 7.84 -18.87 9.97
CA LEU A 26 6.54 -18.69 9.30
C LEU A 26 6.07 -17.24 9.38
N THR A 27 6.29 -16.59 10.51
CA THR A 27 5.93 -15.17 10.69
C THR A 27 6.71 -14.27 9.74
N ARG A 28 8.02 -14.47 9.60
CA ARG A 28 8.86 -13.70 8.64
C ARG A 28 8.45 -13.98 7.19
N GLN A 29 8.20 -15.23 6.84
CA GLN A 29 7.77 -15.59 5.49
C GLN A 29 6.41 -14.98 5.15
N ALA A 30 5.46 -15.03 6.09
CA ALA A 30 4.15 -14.39 5.92
C ALA A 30 4.25 -12.86 5.78
N ALA A 31 5.11 -12.22 6.58
CA ALA A 31 5.37 -10.78 6.49
C ALA A 31 5.97 -10.38 5.14
N LEU A 32 6.97 -11.13 4.65
CA LEU A 32 7.57 -10.90 3.34
C LEU A 32 6.54 -11.08 2.20
N ALA A 33 5.80 -12.19 2.21
CA ALA A 33 4.77 -12.43 1.21
C ALA A 33 3.68 -11.34 1.23
N GLY A 34 3.27 -10.89 2.43
CA GLY A 34 2.31 -9.82 2.62
C GLY A 34 2.79 -8.48 2.07
N SER A 35 4.05 -8.11 2.30
CA SER A 35 4.62 -6.86 1.78
C SER A 35 4.75 -6.86 0.25
N VAL A 36 5.15 -7.99 -0.35
CA VAL A 36 5.20 -8.15 -1.81
C VAL A 36 3.80 -8.03 -2.40
N ALA A 37 2.80 -8.74 -1.84
CA ALA A 37 1.42 -8.68 -2.31
C ALA A 37 0.84 -7.25 -2.21
N ALA A 38 1.11 -6.51 -1.13
CA ALA A 38 0.69 -5.12 -0.97
C ALA A 38 1.34 -4.19 -2.02
N SER A 39 2.64 -4.36 -2.29
CA SER A 39 3.37 -3.64 -3.33
C SER A 39 2.79 -3.89 -4.72
N ASP A 40 2.55 -5.16 -5.07
CA ASP A 40 1.99 -5.53 -6.37
C ASP A 40 0.56 -5.02 -6.55
N ALA A 41 -0.27 -5.08 -5.50
CA ALA A 41 -1.63 -4.54 -5.51
C ALA A 41 -1.62 -3.02 -5.75
N LYS A 42 -0.74 -2.28 -5.06
CA LYS A 42 -0.62 -0.82 -5.25
C LYS A 42 -0.08 -0.46 -6.63
N ARG A 43 0.90 -1.21 -7.11
CA ARG A 43 1.42 -1.04 -8.48
C ARG A 43 0.34 -1.27 -9.54
N LEU A 44 -0.48 -2.32 -9.38
CA LEU A 44 -1.59 -2.60 -10.28
C LEU A 44 -2.63 -1.47 -10.27
N GLU A 45 -2.97 -0.94 -9.10
CA GLU A 45 -3.86 0.21 -8.95
C GLU A 45 -3.33 1.44 -9.71
N GLN A 46 -2.05 1.78 -9.53
CA GLN A 46 -1.43 2.91 -10.21
C GLN A 46 -1.34 2.73 -11.72
N LEU A 47 -1.04 1.49 -12.19
CA LEU A 47 -1.02 1.18 -13.63
C LEU A 47 -2.41 1.31 -14.25
N LYS A 48 -3.48 0.88 -13.56
CA LYS A 48 -4.86 1.08 -14.01
C LYS A 48 -5.22 2.57 -14.10
N GLN A 49 -4.86 3.36 -13.10
CA GLN A 49 -5.07 4.81 -13.15
C GLN A 49 -4.33 5.44 -14.33
N LEU A 50 -3.11 4.99 -14.64
CA LEU A 50 -2.36 5.45 -15.80
C LEU A 50 -3.03 5.01 -17.13
N GLU A 51 -3.52 3.77 -17.20
CA GLU A 51 -4.24 3.25 -18.38
C GLU A 51 -5.50 4.07 -18.65
N ASP A 52 -6.27 4.40 -17.60
CA ASP A 52 -7.49 5.20 -17.72
C ASP A 52 -7.26 6.63 -18.25
N LEU A 53 -6.03 7.17 -18.13
CA LEU A 53 -5.66 8.47 -18.69
C LEU A 53 -5.47 8.42 -20.21
N PHE A 54 -5.27 7.24 -20.78
CA PHE A 54 -5.03 7.05 -22.21
C PHE A 54 -6.07 6.09 -22.83
N PRO A 55 -7.35 6.49 -22.86
CA PRO A 55 -8.39 5.64 -23.41
C PRO A 55 -8.09 5.30 -24.86
N GLY A 56 -8.39 4.06 -25.25
CA GLY A 56 -8.33 3.63 -26.63
C GLY A 56 -9.53 4.10 -27.46
N GLY A 57 -9.54 3.73 -28.76
CA GLY A 57 -10.67 3.99 -29.64
C GLY A 57 -10.84 5.47 -30.01
N ALA A 58 -12.07 5.87 -30.34
CA ALA A 58 -12.39 7.19 -30.90
C ALA A 58 -12.10 8.39 -29.97
N SER A 59 -12.07 8.17 -28.66
CA SER A 59 -11.75 9.21 -27.66
C SER A 59 -10.26 9.34 -27.38
N GLY A 60 -9.43 8.41 -27.84
CA GLY A 60 -7.99 8.37 -27.57
C GLY A 60 -7.19 9.41 -28.36
N LEU A 61 -5.95 9.65 -27.89
CA LEU A 61 -5.00 10.54 -28.58
C LEU A 61 -4.67 10.05 -30.00
N GLY A 62 -4.55 8.73 -30.18
CA GLY A 62 -4.28 8.13 -31.48
C GLY A 62 -5.37 8.44 -32.49
N ALA A 63 -6.64 8.43 -32.12
CA ALA A 63 -7.74 8.82 -33.00
C ALA A 63 -7.66 10.30 -33.41
N ALA A 64 -7.37 11.19 -32.44
CA ALA A 64 -7.23 12.62 -32.73
C ALA A 64 -6.08 12.91 -33.74
N VAL A 65 -4.95 12.19 -33.61
CA VAL A 65 -3.85 12.27 -34.54
C VAL A 65 -4.27 11.75 -35.92
N ALA A 66 -4.95 10.60 -35.98
CA ALA A 66 -5.43 10.02 -37.23
C ALA A 66 -6.44 10.94 -37.92
N ASP A 67 -7.38 11.52 -37.20
CA ASP A 67 -8.37 12.45 -37.71
C ASP A 67 -7.71 13.72 -38.32
N MET A 68 -6.68 14.23 -37.62
CA MET A 68 -5.91 15.35 -38.14
C MET A 68 -5.18 14.99 -39.45
N LEU A 69 -4.52 13.82 -39.52
CA LEU A 69 -3.82 13.34 -40.70
C LEU A 69 -4.79 13.11 -41.88
N ASN A 70 -5.98 12.55 -41.61
CA ASN A 70 -7.03 12.37 -42.62
C ASN A 70 -7.51 13.73 -43.16
N ALA A 71 -7.72 14.72 -42.32
CA ALA A 71 -8.08 16.06 -42.74
C ALA A 71 -7.01 16.73 -43.60
N PHE A 72 -5.73 16.49 -43.31
CA PHE A 72 -4.64 16.92 -44.23
C PHE A 72 -4.67 16.22 -45.56
N SER A 73 -5.00 14.93 -45.60
CA SER A 73 -5.17 14.19 -46.87
C SER A 73 -6.29 14.79 -47.72
N ASP A 74 -7.40 15.20 -47.11
CA ASP A 74 -8.52 15.86 -47.81
C ASP A 74 -8.08 17.20 -48.43
N VAL A 75 -7.28 17.99 -47.74
CA VAL A 75 -6.72 19.25 -48.30
C VAL A 75 -5.76 18.97 -49.44
N THR A 76 -4.99 17.87 -49.41
CA THR A 76 -4.12 17.53 -50.56
C THR A 76 -4.91 17.20 -51.83
N ASN A 77 -6.12 16.64 -51.68
CA ASN A 77 -7.02 16.34 -52.81
C ASN A 77 -7.77 17.59 -53.32
N ALA A 78 -7.99 18.59 -52.48
CA ALA A 78 -8.68 19.84 -52.82
C ALA A 78 -7.98 21.07 -52.18
N PRO A 79 -6.78 21.48 -52.69
CA PRO A 79 -5.92 22.48 -52.03
C PRO A 79 -6.51 23.87 -51.92
N THR A 80 -7.43 24.22 -52.77
CA THR A 80 -8.09 25.55 -52.83
C THR A 80 -9.42 25.59 -52.06
N ASP A 81 -9.87 24.43 -51.53
CA ASP A 81 -11.13 24.34 -50.78
C ASP A 81 -10.98 24.92 -49.35
N LEU A 82 -11.62 26.05 -49.07
CA LEU A 82 -11.56 26.71 -47.78
C LEU A 82 -12.19 25.88 -46.66
N PRO A 83 -13.35 25.21 -46.84
CA PRO A 83 -13.91 24.30 -45.87
C PRO A 83 -12.94 23.21 -45.42
N SER A 84 -12.27 22.51 -46.35
CA SER A 84 -11.29 21.45 -46.00
C SER A 84 -10.13 21.98 -45.14
N ARG A 85 -9.64 23.19 -45.43
CA ARG A 85 -8.60 23.86 -44.62
C ARG A 85 -9.14 24.17 -43.18
N ALA A 86 -10.39 24.62 -43.09
CA ALA A 86 -11.01 24.89 -41.78
C ALA A 86 -11.14 23.60 -40.93
N VAL A 87 -11.43 22.45 -41.57
CA VAL A 87 -11.49 21.15 -40.91
C VAL A 87 -10.12 20.79 -40.34
N VAL A 88 -9.01 20.98 -41.09
CA VAL A 88 -7.65 20.72 -40.54
C VAL A 88 -7.39 21.52 -39.27
N LEU A 89 -7.72 22.84 -39.27
CA LEU A 89 -7.52 23.68 -38.10
C LEU A 89 -8.36 23.18 -36.90
N SER A 90 -9.62 22.82 -37.15
CA SER A 90 -10.49 22.26 -36.10
C SER A 90 -9.94 20.95 -35.52
N ARG A 91 -9.43 20.04 -36.37
CA ARG A 91 -8.82 18.77 -35.90
C ARG A 91 -7.51 19.00 -35.17
N ALA A 92 -6.71 19.99 -35.59
CA ALA A 92 -5.49 20.38 -34.86
C ALA A 92 -5.81 20.93 -33.46
N ASP A 93 -6.84 21.78 -33.35
CA ASP A 93 -7.31 22.32 -32.07
C ASP A 93 -7.83 21.21 -31.14
N GLU A 94 -8.63 20.28 -31.68
CA GLU A 94 -9.14 19.14 -30.96
C GLU A 94 -7.99 18.25 -30.44
N MET A 95 -7.03 17.91 -31.31
CA MET A 95 -5.84 17.14 -30.92
C MET A 95 -5.06 17.85 -29.82
N ALA A 96 -4.79 19.17 -29.98
CA ALA A 96 -4.09 19.95 -28.97
C ALA A 96 -4.84 20.02 -27.64
N ALA A 97 -6.18 20.10 -27.68
CA ALA A 97 -7.01 20.05 -26.47
C ALA A 97 -6.89 18.71 -25.75
N ARG A 98 -6.94 17.59 -26.49
CA ARG A 98 -6.78 16.24 -25.89
C ARG A 98 -5.40 16.06 -25.27
N PHE A 99 -4.33 16.52 -25.95
CA PHE A 99 -2.97 16.47 -25.35
C PHE A 99 -2.87 17.30 -24.07
N ARG A 100 -3.45 18.52 -24.05
CA ARG A 100 -3.48 19.34 -22.82
C ARG A 100 -4.23 18.67 -21.68
N THR A 101 -5.38 18.06 -21.99
CA THR A 101 -6.16 17.32 -20.98
C THR A 101 -5.35 16.15 -20.43
N SER A 102 -4.74 15.32 -21.27
CA SER A 102 -3.91 14.21 -20.81
C SER A 102 -2.71 14.67 -19.99
N ALA A 103 -2.05 15.77 -20.39
CA ALA A 103 -0.94 16.34 -19.63
C ALA A 103 -1.40 16.83 -18.24
N THR A 104 -2.53 17.51 -18.15
CA THR A 104 -3.11 17.97 -16.87
C THR A 104 -3.44 16.77 -15.98
N SER A 105 -4.04 15.72 -16.54
CA SER A 105 -4.39 14.50 -15.80
C SER A 105 -3.15 13.77 -15.27
N LEU A 106 -2.06 13.70 -16.06
CA LEU A 106 -0.78 13.15 -15.61
C LEU A 106 -0.19 13.94 -14.43
N VAL A 107 -0.23 15.28 -14.50
CA VAL A 107 0.23 16.13 -13.38
C VAL A 107 -0.61 15.88 -12.13
N SER A 108 -1.93 15.76 -12.29
CA SER A 108 -2.83 15.46 -11.16
C SER A 108 -2.55 14.09 -10.55
N LEU A 109 -2.29 13.07 -11.37
CA LEU A 109 -1.91 11.73 -10.91
C LEU A 109 -0.58 11.79 -10.15
N GLN A 110 0.43 12.48 -10.69
CA GLN A 110 1.71 12.66 -10.01
C GLN A 110 1.54 13.31 -8.63
N GLN A 111 0.76 14.40 -8.55
CA GLN A 111 0.49 15.08 -7.27
C GLN A 111 -0.25 14.19 -6.28
N GLY A 112 -1.18 13.37 -6.77
CA GLY A 112 -1.87 12.35 -5.96
C GLY A 112 -0.90 11.34 -5.36
N ILE A 113 0.01 10.79 -6.17
CA ILE A 113 1.05 9.85 -5.72
C ILE A 113 1.98 10.50 -4.70
N GLU A 114 2.42 11.75 -4.94
CA GLU A 114 3.27 12.48 -3.97
C GLU A 114 2.57 12.70 -2.63
N TYR A 115 1.28 13.01 -2.65
CA TYR A 115 0.48 13.14 -1.44
C TYR A 115 0.37 11.80 -0.68
N GLU A 116 0.04 10.71 -1.39
CA GLU A 116 -0.02 9.36 -0.80
C GLU A 116 1.31 8.96 -0.16
N LEU A 117 2.44 9.22 -0.83
CA LEU A 117 3.77 8.93 -0.27
C LEU A 117 4.05 9.69 1.03
N ARG A 118 3.63 10.96 1.12
CA ARG A 118 3.78 11.74 2.37
C ARG A 118 2.91 11.17 3.50
N VAL A 119 1.66 10.80 3.20
CA VAL A 119 0.77 10.17 4.17
C VAL A 119 1.35 8.83 4.63
N MET A 120 1.84 8.01 3.71
CA MET A 120 2.48 6.72 4.01
C MET A 120 3.71 6.89 4.91
N ALA A 121 4.58 7.86 4.62
CA ALA A 121 5.74 8.17 5.46
C ALA A 121 5.32 8.58 6.88
N GLY A 122 4.25 9.37 7.01
CA GLY A 122 3.66 9.71 8.31
C GLY A 122 3.15 8.49 9.07
N ASN A 123 2.47 7.58 8.39
CA ASN A 123 1.96 6.33 8.97
C ASN A 123 3.10 5.41 9.42
N ILE A 124 4.15 5.26 8.60
CA ILE A 124 5.36 4.48 8.95
C ILE A 124 5.99 5.04 10.23
N ASN A 125 6.19 6.35 10.32
CA ASN A 125 6.78 6.98 11.51
C ASN A 125 5.91 6.78 12.77
N ASN A 126 4.58 6.87 12.63
CA ASN A 126 3.66 6.62 13.73
C ASN A 126 3.73 5.16 14.20
N LEU A 127 3.68 4.19 13.27
CA LEU A 127 3.81 2.76 13.58
C LEU A 127 5.16 2.45 14.23
N ALA A 128 6.26 2.99 13.72
CA ALA A 128 7.59 2.82 14.31
C ALA A 128 7.65 3.35 15.75
N SER A 129 7.06 4.51 16.01
CA SER A 129 6.98 5.09 17.36
C SER A 129 6.16 4.19 18.32
N ARG A 130 5.01 3.71 17.87
CA ARG A 130 4.17 2.79 18.66
C ARG A 130 4.87 1.46 18.95
N ILE A 131 5.61 0.91 17.99
CA ILE A 131 6.40 -0.31 18.18
C ILE A 131 7.50 -0.06 19.21
N ALA A 132 8.21 1.07 19.13
CA ALA A 132 9.24 1.44 20.11
C ALA A 132 8.66 1.57 21.54
N GLN A 133 7.47 2.20 21.68
CA GLN A 133 6.77 2.28 22.97
C GLN A 133 6.38 0.91 23.49
N THR A 134 5.82 0.02 22.63
CA THR A 134 5.45 -1.34 23.02
C THR A 134 6.68 -2.16 23.40
N ASN A 135 7.80 -2.02 22.69
CA ASN A 135 9.09 -2.64 23.06
C ASN A 135 9.54 -2.22 24.45
N ALA A 136 9.50 -0.91 24.79
CA ALA A 136 9.86 -0.43 26.11
C ALA A 136 8.97 -1.01 27.21
N GLN A 137 7.67 -1.16 26.95
CA GLN A 137 6.73 -1.80 27.90
C GLN A 137 7.03 -3.28 28.08
N ILE A 138 7.37 -4.01 27.01
CA ILE A 138 7.73 -5.43 27.07
C ILE A 138 9.00 -5.62 27.89
N SER A 139 10.08 -4.84 27.61
CA SER A 139 11.33 -4.91 28.38
C SER A 139 11.11 -4.63 29.85
N ALA A 140 10.28 -3.64 30.20
CA ALA A 140 9.95 -3.33 31.59
C ALA A 140 9.15 -4.47 32.28
N THR A 141 8.26 -5.13 31.56
CA THR A 141 7.41 -6.21 32.10
C THR A 141 8.20 -7.51 32.27
N ASN A 142 9.11 -7.85 31.36
CA ASN A 142 9.97 -9.02 31.47
C ASN A 142 10.79 -9.02 32.77
N GLY A 143 11.20 -7.84 33.26
CA GLY A 143 11.86 -7.68 34.55
C GLY A 143 10.96 -7.95 35.79
N SER A 144 9.64 -7.99 35.63
CA SER A 144 8.67 -8.15 36.74
C SER A 144 8.14 -9.58 36.92
N GLY A 145 8.54 -10.53 36.05
CA GLY A 145 8.14 -11.94 36.14
C GLY A 145 6.71 -12.23 35.66
N HIS A 146 6.09 -11.32 34.90
CA HIS A 146 4.78 -11.51 34.28
C HIS A 146 4.96 -11.66 32.76
N ASP A 147 4.26 -12.63 32.16
CA ASP A 147 4.29 -12.83 30.71
C ASP A 147 3.53 -11.71 29.99
N PRO A 148 4.20 -10.88 29.14
CA PRO A 148 3.58 -9.74 28.46
C PRO A 148 2.82 -10.12 27.19
N ASN A 149 2.08 -11.25 27.18
CA ASN A 149 1.44 -11.82 25.98
C ASN A 149 0.61 -10.79 25.20
N GLN A 150 -0.17 -9.96 25.89
CA GLN A 150 -0.98 -8.92 25.25
C GLN A 150 -0.12 -7.86 24.53
N LEU A 151 1.00 -7.45 25.12
CA LEU A 151 1.93 -6.50 24.50
C LEU A 151 2.65 -7.12 23.30
N LEU A 152 2.98 -8.41 23.38
CA LEU A 152 3.56 -9.16 22.26
C LEU A 152 2.59 -9.23 21.08
N ASP A 153 1.31 -9.53 21.32
CA ASP A 153 0.28 -9.57 20.29
C ASP A 153 0.04 -8.19 19.67
N GLN A 154 0.02 -7.15 20.49
CA GLN A 154 -0.09 -5.76 20.02
C GLN A 154 1.10 -5.37 19.14
N ARG A 155 2.33 -5.71 19.55
CA ARG A 155 3.53 -5.45 18.78
C ARG A 155 3.51 -6.17 17.42
N ASP A 156 3.12 -7.43 17.42
CA ASP A 156 3.03 -8.22 16.20
C ASP A 156 1.99 -7.66 15.23
N GLN A 157 0.88 -7.13 15.75
CA GLN A 157 -0.11 -6.44 14.94
C GLN A 157 0.49 -5.18 14.29
N LEU A 158 1.19 -4.34 15.07
CA LEU A 158 1.85 -3.14 14.56
C LEU A 158 2.92 -3.45 13.51
N ILE A 159 3.67 -4.55 13.71
CA ILE A 159 4.66 -5.00 12.72
C ILE A 159 3.99 -5.46 11.42
N ARG A 160 2.85 -6.17 11.50
CA ARG A 160 2.08 -6.53 10.29
C ARG A 160 1.57 -5.31 9.54
N GLU A 161 1.05 -4.31 10.26
CA GLU A 161 0.60 -3.04 9.67
C GLU A 161 1.77 -2.29 9.00
N LEU A 162 2.95 -2.28 9.62
CA LEU A 162 4.15 -1.68 9.05
C LEU A 162 4.61 -2.43 7.78
N ASN A 163 4.61 -3.77 7.79
CA ASN A 163 4.98 -4.59 6.64
C ASN A 163 4.02 -4.45 5.45
N ALA A 164 2.77 -4.04 5.67
CA ALA A 164 1.84 -3.70 4.59
C ALA A 164 2.19 -2.38 3.87
N LEU A 165 2.98 -1.51 4.52
CA LEU A 165 3.42 -0.23 3.95
C LEU A 165 4.84 -0.28 3.40
N VAL A 166 5.74 -1.02 4.07
CA VAL A 166 7.16 -1.10 3.72
C VAL A 166 7.74 -2.44 4.17
N GLN A 167 8.60 -3.03 3.35
CA GLN A 167 9.29 -4.27 3.74
C GLN A 167 10.22 -4.01 4.92
N THR A 168 10.11 -4.85 5.97
CA THR A 168 10.96 -4.75 7.15
C THR A 168 11.59 -6.10 7.51
N THR A 169 12.76 -6.02 8.15
CA THR A 169 13.41 -7.14 8.81
C THR A 169 13.40 -6.92 10.32
N SER A 170 12.98 -7.95 11.07
CA SER A 170 12.91 -7.92 12.53
C SER A 170 14.05 -8.72 13.14
N ILE A 171 14.75 -8.15 14.12
CA ILE A 171 15.82 -8.81 14.88
C ILE A 171 15.46 -8.78 16.36
N PRO A 172 15.20 -9.95 16.99
CA PRO A 172 14.94 -10.04 18.43
C PRO A 172 16.18 -9.64 19.24
N ALA A 173 15.92 -9.01 20.41
CA ALA A 173 16.93 -8.72 21.43
C ALA A 173 16.65 -9.51 22.72
N ASP A 174 17.69 -9.70 23.57
CA ASP A 174 17.63 -10.51 24.78
C ASP A 174 16.67 -9.97 25.84
N ASP A 175 16.36 -8.69 25.81
CA ASP A 175 15.39 -8.04 26.71
C ASP A 175 13.93 -8.23 26.29
N GLY A 176 13.68 -8.99 25.21
CA GLY A 176 12.36 -9.23 24.64
C GLY A 176 11.89 -8.14 23.67
N SER A 177 12.67 -7.08 23.45
CA SER A 177 12.41 -6.08 22.41
C SER A 177 12.76 -6.63 21.02
N ILE A 178 12.31 -5.93 19.96
CA ILE A 178 12.62 -6.25 18.57
C ILE A 178 13.14 -4.99 17.87
N GLY A 179 14.33 -5.08 17.29
CA GLY A 179 14.83 -4.09 16.33
C GLY A 179 14.17 -4.28 14.98
N ILE A 180 13.69 -3.19 14.35
CA ILE A 180 13.07 -3.21 13.03
C ILE A 180 13.92 -2.40 12.06
N PHE A 181 14.26 -3.00 10.94
CA PHE A 181 15.04 -2.39 9.88
C PHE A 181 14.21 -2.31 8.60
N VAL A 182 14.20 -1.16 7.96
CA VAL A 182 13.50 -0.89 6.70
C VAL A 182 14.45 -1.09 5.55
N GLY A 183 14.00 -1.84 4.54
CA GLY A 183 14.83 -2.28 3.42
C GLY A 183 15.57 -3.57 3.76
N GLY A 184 15.58 -4.53 2.88
CA GLY A 184 16.32 -5.79 3.01
C GLY A 184 17.73 -5.68 2.48
#